data_1f77e53dcb9e01be7f7cb5171b0ab28a
#
_entry.id   1f77e53dcb9e01be7f7cb5171b0ab28a
#
_cell.length_a   1.000
_cell.length_b   1.000
_cell.length_c   1.000
_cell.angle_alpha   90.00
_cell.angle_beta   90.00
_cell.angle_gamma   90.00
#
_symmetry.space_group_name_H-M   'P 1'
#
loop_
_entity.id
_entity.type
_entity.pdbx_description
1 polymer ?
#
loop_
_entity_poly.entity_id
_entity_poly.type
_entity_poly.pdbx_seq_one_letter_code
_entity_poly.pdbx_strand_id
1 'polypeptide(L)'
;MRKESGPWLHTIMNNKELLYVIKPEQQNEQDLRALLSLHPEVKFVSLMGVDFAGNDTDEKIPMKIFLEDMESFLEGSAAQTDGSSVVLTGIATLNNARVDMVVDKTVNWFVDYNYEHFDPATGNMIGTLRIPCYLLHNGNFVDSRSILKNTLDYVEGEIMELFKKHPVIAGLEHINGNDIDKLIFTSATELEFWVKSPREDAPIEALSSSQMMQEQYWARCRGNVRTALEQTVEMLDMYGLEPEMGH
;
A
#
# COMPACT_ATOMS: atom_id res chain seq x y z
N MET A 1 31.25 14.24 -16.52
CA MET A 1 30.15 15.05 -16.01
C MET A 1 29.40 14.20 -15.00
N ARG A 2 29.54 14.48 -13.71
CA ARG A 2 28.66 13.91 -12.69
C ARG A 2 27.25 14.41 -13.01
N LYS A 3 26.32 13.54 -13.43
CA LYS A 3 24.92 13.84 -13.23
C LYS A 3 24.74 13.81 -11.72
N GLU A 4 24.56 14.96 -11.14
CA GLU A 4 24.15 15.11 -9.75
C GLU A 4 22.92 14.23 -9.54
N SER A 5 22.91 13.47 -8.47
CA SER A 5 21.70 12.88 -7.92
C SER A 5 20.66 13.99 -7.95
N GLY A 6 19.55 13.77 -8.66
CA GLY A 6 18.62 14.86 -8.96
C GLY A 6 18.17 15.56 -7.68
N PRO A 7 17.88 16.86 -7.75
CA PRO A 7 17.51 17.68 -6.59
C PRO A 7 16.32 17.13 -5.77
N TRP A 8 15.56 16.21 -6.33
CA TRP A 8 14.40 15.58 -5.71
C TRP A 8 14.73 14.65 -4.53
N LEU A 9 15.83 13.89 -4.55
CA LEU A 9 16.22 13.04 -3.42
C LEU A 9 16.52 13.88 -2.15
N HIS A 10 17.19 15.03 -2.31
CA HIS A 10 17.40 15.97 -1.20
C HIS A 10 16.09 16.62 -0.72
N THR A 11 15.13 16.81 -1.61
CA THR A 11 13.85 17.45 -1.26
C THR A 11 12.98 16.50 -0.43
N ILE A 12 12.96 15.19 -0.73
CA ILE A 12 12.21 14.20 0.04
C ILE A 12 12.78 14.07 1.45
N MET A 13 14.08 13.90 1.57
CA MET A 13 14.75 13.67 2.86
C MET A 13 14.72 14.90 3.80
N ASN A 14 14.54 16.10 3.26
CA ASN A 14 14.45 17.32 4.05
C ASN A 14 13.02 17.74 4.39
N ASN A 15 12.00 17.08 3.84
CA ASN A 15 10.61 17.52 3.97
C ASN A 15 9.86 16.65 4.99
N LYS A 16 10.26 16.73 6.27
CA LYS A 16 9.57 16.09 7.41
C LYS A 16 8.14 16.59 7.62
N GLU A 17 7.72 17.59 6.84
CA GLU A 17 6.41 18.20 6.94
C GLU A 17 5.41 17.63 5.92
N LEU A 18 5.81 16.71 5.03
CA LEU A 18 4.89 16.10 4.07
C LEU A 18 3.94 15.12 4.76
N LEU A 19 2.73 15.03 4.25
CA LEU A 19 1.74 14.05 4.68
C LEU A 19 1.99 12.73 3.98
N TYR A 20 2.45 11.71 4.70
CA TYR A 20 2.68 10.39 4.13
C TYR A 20 1.54 9.42 4.37
N VAL A 21 0.93 9.47 5.56
CA VAL A 21 -0.07 8.49 6.00
C VAL A 21 -1.22 9.18 6.73
N ILE A 22 -2.44 8.67 6.50
CA ILE A 22 -3.64 9.01 7.27
C ILE A 22 -4.13 7.74 7.94
N LYS A 23 -4.11 7.73 9.27
CA LYS A 23 -4.51 6.57 10.06
C LYS A 23 -6.03 6.42 10.15
N PRO A 24 -6.57 5.21 10.42
CA PRO A 24 -8.00 4.96 10.52
C PRO A 24 -8.76 5.94 11.42
N GLU A 25 -8.21 6.31 12.55
CA GLU A 25 -8.83 7.25 13.49
C GLU A 25 -8.98 8.69 12.96
N GLN A 26 -8.23 9.04 11.92
CA GLN A 26 -8.24 10.34 11.25
C GLN A 26 -9.15 10.38 10.01
N GLN A 27 -9.74 9.23 9.62
CA GLN A 27 -10.50 9.06 8.37
C GLN A 27 -11.98 9.46 8.52
N ASN A 28 -12.23 10.55 9.22
CA ASN A 28 -13.51 11.19 9.32
C ASN A 28 -13.47 12.58 8.66
N GLU A 29 -14.62 13.12 8.30
CA GLU A 29 -14.70 14.36 7.52
C GLU A 29 -14.00 15.53 8.22
N GLN A 30 -14.19 15.68 9.53
CA GLN A 30 -13.64 16.81 10.29
C GLN A 30 -12.11 16.79 10.29
N ASP A 31 -11.51 15.65 10.63
CA ASP A 31 -10.06 15.49 10.72
C ASP A 31 -9.41 15.55 9.34
N LEU A 32 -10.05 14.94 8.33
CA LEU A 32 -9.58 15.01 6.94
C LEU A 32 -9.54 16.44 6.41
N ARG A 33 -10.59 17.23 6.65
CA ARG A 33 -10.61 18.64 6.23
C ARG A 33 -9.52 19.45 6.91
N ALA A 34 -9.33 19.26 8.22
CA ALA A 34 -8.28 19.93 8.97
C ALA A 34 -6.89 19.53 8.44
N LEU A 35 -6.63 18.25 8.28
CA LEU A 35 -5.35 17.71 7.83
C LEU A 35 -5.01 18.16 6.41
N LEU A 36 -5.93 17.99 5.46
CA LEU A 36 -5.73 18.35 4.05
C LEU A 36 -5.59 19.86 3.84
N SER A 37 -6.15 20.69 4.73
CA SER A 37 -5.94 22.14 4.69
C SER A 37 -4.50 22.55 5.01
N LEU A 38 -3.76 21.73 5.77
CA LEU A 38 -2.35 21.95 6.09
C LEU A 38 -1.42 21.43 5.00
N HIS A 39 -1.94 20.61 4.09
CA HIS A 39 -1.19 19.92 3.04
C HIS A 39 -1.71 20.29 1.63
N PRO A 40 -1.57 21.56 1.21
CA PRO A 40 -2.07 22.03 -0.08
C PRO A 40 -1.35 21.44 -1.29
N GLU A 41 -0.23 20.73 -1.08
CA GLU A 41 0.50 19.99 -2.11
C GLU A 41 -0.25 18.71 -2.53
N VAL A 42 -1.17 18.19 -1.72
CA VAL A 42 -2.02 17.05 -2.07
C VAL A 42 -3.17 17.55 -2.96
N LYS A 43 -3.01 17.39 -4.26
CA LYS A 43 -3.92 17.97 -5.28
C LYS A 43 -4.99 16.99 -5.76
N PHE A 44 -4.76 15.71 -5.58
CA PHE A 44 -5.63 14.66 -6.10
C PHE A 44 -5.97 13.64 -5.04
N VAL A 45 -7.11 12.97 -5.25
CA VAL A 45 -7.51 11.75 -4.57
C VAL A 45 -7.63 10.65 -5.61
N SER A 46 -7.26 9.43 -5.25
CA SER A 46 -7.45 8.25 -6.07
C SER A 46 -8.01 7.12 -5.22
N LEU A 47 -9.13 6.58 -5.65
CA LEU A 47 -9.73 5.40 -5.04
C LEU A 47 -9.05 4.16 -5.61
N MET A 48 -8.49 3.31 -4.74
CA MET A 48 -7.65 2.18 -5.12
C MET A 48 -8.36 0.86 -4.81
N GLY A 49 -9.03 0.30 -5.79
CA GLY A 49 -9.55 -1.06 -5.78
C GLY A 49 -8.57 -1.99 -6.48
N VAL A 50 -8.38 -3.21 -5.98
CA VAL A 50 -7.45 -4.19 -6.58
C VAL A 50 -8.24 -5.32 -7.23
N ASP A 51 -8.10 -5.46 -8.55
CA ASP A 51 -8.79 -6.49 -9.34
C ASP A 51 -8.15 -7.88 -9.22
N PHE A 52 -8.69 -8.88 -9.92
CA PHE A 52 -8.17 -10.27 -9.91
C PHE A 52 -6.82 -10.45 -10.62
N ALA A 53 -6.42 -9.51 -11.44
CA ALA A 53 -5.11 -9.52 -12.08
C ALA A 53 -4.03 -8.82 -11.22
N GLY A 54 -4.43 -8.25 -10.08
CA GLY A 54 -3.55 -7.50 -9.19
C GLY A 54 -3.32 -6.06 -9.63
N ASN A 55 -4.11 -5.55 -10.60
CA ASN A 55 -4.04 -4.15 -10.97
C ASN A 55 -4.85 -3.31 -9.99
N ASP A 56 -4.30 -2.17 -9.59
CA ASP A 56 -5.03 -1.16 -8.84
C ASP A 56 -5.67 -0.14 -9.78
N THR A 57 -6.82 0.39 -9.35
CA THR A 57 -7.44 1.54 -10.04
C THR A 57 -6.71 2.83 -9.66
N ASP A 58 -6.59 3.75 -10.61
CA ASP A 58 -5.92 5.04 -10.39
C ASP A 58 -6.65 6.18 -11.11
N GLU A 59 -7.85 6.47 -10.67
CA GLU A 59 -8.63 7.60 -11.18
C GLU A 59 -8.26 8.86 -10.40
N LYS A 60 -7.83 9.90 -11.10
CA LYS A 60 -7.41 11.16 -10.48
C LYS A 60 -8.60 12.08 -10.25
N ILE A 61 -9.09 12.13 -9.04
CA ILE A 61 -10.16 13.04 -8.62
C ILE A 61 -9.50 14.32 -8.09
N PRO A 62 -9.82 15.51 -8.63
CA PRO A 62 -9.32 16.75 -8.06
C PRO A 62 -9.69 16.89 -6.58
N MET A 63 -8.76 17.31 -5.73
CA MET A 63 -9.00 17.51 -4.30
C MET A 63 -10.22 18.38 -4.01
N LYS A 64 -10.47 19.41 -4.84
CA LYS A 64 -11.65 20.26 -4.70
C LYS A 64 -12.95 19.45 -4.78
N ILE A 65 -13.08 18.55 -5.74
CA ILE A 65 -14.28 17.71 -5.93
C ILE A 65 -14.46 16.76 -4.74
N PHE A 66 -13.38 16.15 -4.28
CA PHE A 66 -13.42 15.31 -3.09
C PHE A 66 -13.88 16.06 -1.85
N LEU A 67 -13.38 17.28 -1.63
CA LEU A 67 -13.76 18.11 -0.48
C LEU A 67 -15.21 18.63 -0.57
N GLU A 68 -15.75 18.85 -1.79
CA GLU A 68 -17.13 19.28 -2.00
C GLU A 68 -18.15 18.18 -1.64
N ASP A 69 -17.82 16.91 -1.90
CA ASP A 69 -18.73 15.76 -1.69
C ASP A 69 -18.09 14.65 -0.85
N MET A 70 -17.30 15.04 0.14
CA MET A 70 -16.49 14.10 0.94
C MET A 70 -17.35 13.03 1.61
N GLU A 71 -18.51 13.39 2.15
CA GLU A 71 -19.40 12.43 2.79
C GLU A 71 -19.79 11.28 1.86
N SER A 72 -20.22 11.59 0.63
CA SER A 72 -20.58 10.57 -0.36
C SER A 72 -19.39 9.68 -0.74
N PHE A 73 -18.17 10.23 -0.82
CA PHE A 73 -16.96 9.43 -1.04
C PHE A 73 -16.70 8.49 0.13
N LEU A 74 -16.81 8.98 1.36
CA LEU A 74 -16.57 8.18 2.56
C LEU A 74 -17.63 7.10 2.82
N GLU A 75 -18.84 7.28 2.29
CA GLU A 75 -19.93 6.31 2.34
C GLU A 75 -19.91 5.30 1.18
N GLY A 76 -19.03 5.48 0.21
CA GLY A 76 -18.88 4.59 -0.95
C GLY A 76 -19.97 4.73 -2.00
N SER A 77 -20.65 5.89 -2.05
CA SER A 77 -21.72 6.17 -3.01
C SER A 77 -21.33 7.08 -4.16
N ALA A 78 -20.18 7.80 -4.02
CA ALA A 78 -19.79 8.84 -4.96
C ALA A 78 -18.98 8.32 -6.16
N ALA A 79 -18.30 7.18 -6.03
CA ALA A 79 -17.40 6.70 -7.07
C ALA A 79 -17.77 5.29 -7.54
N GLN A 80 -17.70 5.14 -8.85
CA GLN A 80 -17.98 3.89 -9.54
C GLN A 80 -16.93 3.70 -10.63
N THR A 81 -16.58 2.45 -10.88
CA THR A 81 -15.82 2.06 -12.06
C THR A 81 -16.69 1.19 -12.96
N ASP A 82 -16.29 1.06 -14.20
CA ASP A 82 -16.93 0.18 -15.15
C ASP A 82 -16.32 -1.23 -15.05
N GLY A 83 -17.17 -2.25 -15.12
CA GLY A 83 -16.72 -3.64 -15.10
C GLY A 83 -15.82 -4.05 -16.26
N SER A 84 -15.72 -3.22 -17.32
CA SER A 84 -14.75 -3.37 -18.41
C SER A 84 -13.37 -2.79 -18.06
N SER A 85 -13.31 -1.92 -17.07
CA SER A 85 -12.07 -1.25 -16.61
C SER A 85 -11.33 -2.03 -15.54
N VAL A 86 -11.93 -3.09 -15.00
CA VAL A 86 -11.35 -3.95 -13.96
C VAL A 86 -11.47 -5.42 -14.37
N VAL A 87 -10.45 -6.21 -14.05
CA VAL A 87 -10.43 -7.65 -14.37
C VAL A 87 -11.16 -8.41 -13.26
N LEU A 88 -12.45 -8.65 -13.48
CA LEU A 88 -13.32 -9.41 -12.57
C LEU A 88 -13.88 -10.62 -13.32
N THR A 89 -13.01 -11.55 -13.68
CA THR A 89 -13.32 -12.71 -14.53
C THR A 89 -14.47 -13.54 -13.95
N GLY A 90 -15.51 -13.75 -14.77
CA GLY A 90 -16.70 -14.51 -14.38
C GLY A 90 -17.72 -13.71 -13.56
N ILE A 91 -17.41 -12.50 -13.14
CA ILE A 91 -18.30 -11.64 -12.34
C ILE A 91 -18.78 -10.45 -13.16
N ALA A 92 -17.86 -9.67 -13.72
CA ALA A 92 -18.14 -8.52 -14.56
C ALA A 92 -17.50 -8.74 -15.93
N THR A 93 -18.19 -9.42 -16.82
CA THR A 93 -17.74 -9.74 -18.18
C THR A 93 -18.34 -8.82 -19.25
N LEU A 94 -19.25 -7.95 -18.86
CA LEU A 94 -20.02 -7.13 -19.79
C LEU A 94 -19.62 -5.66 -19.66
N ASN A 95 -19.51 -5.01 -20.80
CA ASN A 95 -19.45 -3.58 -20.92
C ASN A 95 -20.62 -2.95 -20.17
N ASN A 96 -20.35 -1.92 -19.38
CA ASN A 96 -21.31 -1.20 -18.54
C ASN A 96 -21.76 -1.94 -17.26
N ALA A 97 -21.05 -2.93 -16.77
CA ALA A 97 -21.30 -3.48 -15.44
C ALA A 97 -20.88 -2.44 -14.38
N ARG A 98 -21.83 -1.96 -13.61
CA ARG A 98 -21.57 -1.03 -12.50
C ARG A 98 -20.80 -1.73 -11.39
N VAL A 99 -19.68 -1.15 -11.00
CA VAL A 99 -18.89 -1.57 -9.84
C VAL A 99 -18.74 -0.36 -8.92
N ASP A 100 -19.30 -0.42 -7.73
CA ASP A 100 -19.18 0.64 -6.74
C ASP A 100 -17.84 0.50 -5.99
N MET A 101 -17.21 1.62 -5.66
CA MET A 101 -15.96 1.66 -4.91
C MET A 101 -16.26 2.07 -3.47
N VAL A 102 -16.08 1.12 -2.55
CA VAL A 102 -16.36 1.32 -1.12
C VAL A 102 -15.06 1.50 -0.35
N VAL A 103 -14.90 2.66 0.26
CA VAL A 103 -13.68 3.04 0.98
C VAL A 103 -13.42 2.11 2.16
N ASP A 104 -12.20 1.62 2.29
CA ASP A 104 -11.74 0.85 3.44
C ASP A 104 -11.18 1.79 4.52
N LYS A 105 -11.93 1.94 5.61
CA LYS A 105 -11.54 2.76 6.78
C LYS A 105 -10.78 1.97 7.84
N THR A 106 -10.46 0.71 7.59
CA THR A 106 -9.77 -0.15 8.56
C THR A 106 -8.26 -0.18 8.38
N VAL A 107 -7.78 0.42 7.29
CA VAL A 107 -6.36 0.45 6.92
C VAL A 107 -5.85 1.89 6.77
N ASN A 108 -4.55 2.07 6.83
CA ASN A 108 -3.93 3.37 6.54
C ASN A 108 -4.19 3.78 5.08
N TRP A 109 -4.43 5.08 4.87
CA TRP A 109 -4.38 5.70 3.56
C TRP A 109 -3.04 6.41 3.42
N PHE A 110 -2.54 6.57 2.21
CA PHE A 110 -1.21 7.14 1.98
C PHE A 110 -1.21 8.16 0.86
N VAL A 111 -0.23 9.06 0.89
CA VAL A 111 -0.05 10.06 -0.17
C VAL A 111 1.11 9.64 -1.05
N ASP A 112 0.81 9.37 -2.33
CA ASP A 112 1.78 9.10 -3.37
C ASP A 112 2.24 10.40 -4.00
N TYR A 113 3.53 10.73 -3.84
CA TYR A 113 4.15 11.94 -4.38
C TYR A 113 4.76 11.70 -5.75
N ASN A 114 4.37 12.54 -6.72
CA ASN A 114 4.96 12.49 -8.06
C ASN A 114 6.27 13.29 -8.09
N TYR A 115 7.38 12.56 -8.16
CA TYR A 115 8.73 13.13 -8.17
C TYR A 115 9.10 13.92 -9.43
N GLU A 116 8.25 13.92 -10.45
CA GLU A 116 8.42 14.65 -11.70
C GLU A 116 7.42 15.81 -11.85
N HIS A 117 6.47 15.96 -10.91
CA HIS A 117 5.45 16.99 -10.94
C HIS A 117 5.53 17.88 -9.71
N PHE A 118 5.88 19.14 -9.92
CA PHE A 118 6.05 20.14 -8.86
C PHE A 118 5.05 21.28 -9.02
N ASP A 119 4.54 21.78 -7.90
CA ASP A 119 3.75 22.99 -7.87
C ASP A 119 4.66 24.19 -8.19
N PRO A 120 4.39 24.94 -9.28
CA PRO A 120 5.26 26.02 -9.69
C PRO A 120 5.28 27.19 -8.70
N ALA A 121 4.28 27.31 -7.82
CA ALA A 121 4.18 28.39 -6.84
C ALA A 121 4.99 28.10 -5.56
N THR A 122 5.05 26.84 -5.15
CA THR A 122 5.68 26.42 -3.89
C THR A 122 6.96 25.61 -4.07
N GLY A 123 7.14 25.00 -5.25
CA GLY A 123 8.23 24.04 -5.51
C GLY A 123 8.05 22.69 -4.84
N ASN A 124 6.93 22.45 -4.18
CA ASN A 124 6.63 21.16 -3.55
C ASN A 124 6.18 20.13 -4.61
N MET A 125 6.49 18.85 -4.35
CA MET A 125 5.95 17.76 -5.15
C MET A 125 4.44 17.68 -5.00
N ILE A 126 3.77 17.32 -6.09
CA ILE A 126 2.32 17.10 -6.08
C ILE A 126 2.01 15.71 -5.56
N GLY A 127 1.15 15.64 -4.55
CA GLY A 127 0.66 14.41 -3.94
C GLY A 127 -0.72 13.99 -4.44
N THR A 128 -0.92 12.68 -4.47
CA THR A 128 -2.22 12.03 -4.65
C THR A 128 -2.54 11.23 -3.39
N LEU A 129 -3.63 11.55 -2.71
CA LEU A 129 -4.14 10.72 -1.61
C LEU A 129 -4.72 9.43 -2.21
N ARG A 130 -4.07 8.30 -1.91
CA ARG A 130 -4.47 6.95 -2.33
C ARG A 130 -5.35 6.35 -1.23
N ILE A 131 -6.61 6.08 -1.54
CA ILE A 131 -7.60 5.55 -0.60
C ILE A 131 -7.92 4.10 -1.01
N PRO A 132 -7.51 3.09 -0.22
CA PRO A 132 -7.87 1.71 -0.47
C PRO A 132 -9.37 1.51 -0.45
N CYS A 133 -9.90 0.78 -1.43
CA CYS A 133 -11.32 0.51 -1.60
C CYS A 133 -11.57 -0.97 -1.84
N TYR A 134 -12.76 -1.40 -1.47
CA TYR A 134 -13.37 -2.64 -1.95
C TYR A 134 -14.17 -2.38 -3.22
N LEU A 135 -14.24 -3.36 -4.12
CA LEU A 135 -15.09 -3.32 -5.29
C LEU A 135 -16.39 -4.08 -5.01
N LEU A 136 -17.52 -3.37 -5.14
CA LEU A 136 -18.84 -3.90 -4.87
C LEU A 136 -19.64 -4.02 -6.16
N HIS A 137 -20.08 -5.24 -6.51
CA HIS A 137 -20.92 -5.51 -7.66
C HIS A 137 -22.17 -6.27 -7.23
N ASN A 138 -23.37 -5.73 -7.55
CA ASN A 138 -24.65 -6.32 -7.17
C ASN A 138 -24.76 -6.69 -5.68
N GLY A 139 -24.23 -5.84 -4.81
CA GLY A 139 -24.27 -6.05 -3.36
C GLY A 139 -23.23 -7.03 -2.81
N ASN A 140 -22.32 -7.54 -3.64
CA ASN A 140 -21.24 -8.44 -3.22
C ASN A 140 -19.87 -7.78 -3.44
N PHE A 141 -18.98 -7.93 -2.49
CA PHE A 141 -17.58 -7.57 -2.65
C PHE A 141 -16.88 -8.57 -3.57
N VAL A 142 -16.20 -8.07 -4.60
CA VAL A 142 -15.71 -8.87 -5.72
C VAL A 142 -14.22 -8.63 -6.04
N ASP A 143 -13.54 -7.89 -5.22
CA ASP A 143 -12.11 -7.61 -5.38
C ASP A 143 -11.22 -8.69 -4.74
N SER A 144 -9.93 -8.70 -5.09
CA SER A 144 -8.97 -9.69 -4.58
C SER A 144 -8.79 -9.62 -3.06
N ARG A 145 -8.86 -8.42 -2.46
CA ARG A 145 -8.74 -8.22 -1.01
C ARG A 145 -9.94 -8.84 -0.26
N SER A 146 -11.14 -8.67 -0.81
CA SER A 146 -12.37 -9.25 -0.25
C SER A 146 -12.36 -10.77 -0.31
N ILE A 147 -11.86 -11.34 -1.41
CA ILE A 147 -11.72 -12.80 -1.54
C ILE A 147 -10.74 -13.34 -0.51
N LEU A 148 -9.59 -12.68 -0.35
CA LEU A 148 -8.63 -13.07 0.67
C LEU A 148 -9.25 -13.04 2.07
N LYS A 149 -9.93 -11.93 2.41
CA LYS A 149 -10.60 -11.80 3.71
C LYS A 149 -11.63 -12.92 3.93
N ASN A 150 -12.52 -13.15 2.97
CA ASN A 150 -13.53 -14.20 3.06
C ASN A 150 -12.90 -15.59 3.20
N THR A 151 -11.78 -15.83 2.54
CA THR A 151 -11.03 -17.09 2.65
C THR A 151 -10.46 -17.26 4.05
N LEU A 152 -9.86 -16.22 4.63
CA LEU A 152 -9.33 -16.27 5.99
C LEU A 152 -10.43 -16.50 7.02
N ASP A 153 -11.55 -15.77 6.91
CA ASP A 153 -12.71 -15.93 7.81
C ASP A 153 -13.27 -17.38 7.74
N TYR A 154 -13.35 -17.95 6.53
CA TYR A 154 -13.77 -19.34 6.34
C TYR A 154 -12.79 -20.34 6.97
N VAL A 155 -11.50 -20.19 6.70
CA VAL A 155 -10.45 -21.09 7.23
C VAL A 155 -10.38 -21.00 8.76
N GLU A 156 -10.50 -19.79 9.34
CA GLU A 156 -10.58 -19.61 10.79
C GLU A 156 -11.77 -20.43 11.36
N GLY A 157 -12.96 -20.28 10.76
CA GLY A 157 -14.16 -21.01 11.19
C GLY A 157 -13.96 -22.52 11.17
N GLU A 158 -13.44 -23.08 10.08
CA GLU A 158 -13.19 -24.50 9.93
C GLU A 158 -12.16 -25.04 10.95
N ILE A 159 -11.08 -24.30 11.18
CA ILE A 159 -10.05 -24.69 12.16
C ILE A 159 -10.59 -24.62 13.59
N MET A 160 -11.34 -23.57 13.92
CA MET A 160 -11.96 -23.43 15.24
C MET A 160 -12.98 -24.55 15.52
N GLU A 161 -13.74 -24.98 14.51
CA GLU A 161 -14.61 -26.14 14.65
C GLU A 161 -13.81 -27.45 14.83
N LEU A 162 -12.70 -27.60 14.11
CA LEU A 162 -11.83 -28.76 14.25
C LEU A 162 -11.25 -28.85 15.67
N PHE A 163 -10.83 -27.75 16.26
CA PHE A 163 -10.32 -27.70 17.64
C PHE A 163 -11.40 -28.09 18.65
N LYS A 164 -12.65 -27.66 18.46
CA LYS A 164 -13.77 -28.07 19.31
C LYS A 164 -14.07 -29.57 19.22
N LYS A 165 -13.96 -30.15 18.01
CA LYS A 165 -14.16 -31.59 17.78
C LYS A 165 -13.01 -32.43 18.31
N HIS A 166 -11.78 -31.90 18.27
CA HIS A 166 -10.54 -32.57 18.64
C HIS A 166 -9.69 -31.68 19.56
N PRO A 167 -10.08 -31.53 20.82
CA PRO A 167 -9.44 -30.55 21.73
C PRO A 167 -7.98 -30.89 22.09
N VAL A 168 -7.56 -32.12 21.90
CA VAL A 168 -6.14 -32.51 22.05
C VAL A 168 -5.44 -32.36 20.71
N ILE A 169 -4.51 -31.39 20.66
CA ILE A 169 -3.78 -31.04 19.44
C ILE A 169 -2.44 -31.77 19.46
N ALA A 170 -2.21 -32.65 18.48
CA ALA A 170 -0.96 -33.42 18.37
C ALA A 170 0.26 -32.48 18.22
N GLY A 171 1.26 -32.62 19.07
CA GLY A 171 2.44 -31.77 19.14
C GLY A 171 2.26 -30.49 19.97
N LEU A 172 1.06 -30.25 20.46
CA LEU A 172 0.71 -29.10 21.33
C LEU A 172 -0.11 -29.57 22.53
N GLU A 173 0.26 -30.66 23.15
CA GLU A 173 -0.50 -31.35 24.22
C GLU A 173 -0.69 -30.50 25.49
N HIS A 174 0.07 -29.41 25.61
CA HIS A 174 -0.06 -28.43 26.69
C HIS A 174 -1.17 -27.38 26.41
N ILE A 175 -1.77 -27.38 25.21
CA ILE A 175 -2.85 -26.48 24.81
C ILE A 175 -4.11 -27.30 24.59
N ASN A 176 -5.22 -26.88 25.20
CA ASN A 176 -6.52 -27.47 24.90
C ASN A 176 -7.21 -26.63 23.80
N GLY A 177 -7.63 -27.30 22.74
CA GLY A 177 -8.32 -26.63 21.62
C GLY A 177 -9.57 -25.85 22.00
N ASN A 178 -10.24 -26.24 23.12
CA ASN A 178 -11.39 -25.51 23.63
C ASN A 178 -11.02 -24.16 24.28
N ASP A 179 -9.75 -23.95 24.63
CA ASP A 179 -9.27 -22.73 25.25
C ASP A 179 -8.76 -21.70 24.23
N ILE A 180 -8.85 -22.03 22.93
CA ILE A 180 -8.46 -21.16 21.83
C ILE A 180 -9.66 -20.31 21.43
N ASP A 181 -9.55 -18.98 21.58
CA ASP A 181 -10.62 -18.03 21.26
C ASP A 181 -10.66 -17.63 19.79
N LYS A 182 -9.48 -17.50 19.16
CA LYS A 182 -9.36 -17.11 17.75
C LYS A 182 -8.00 -17.50 17.16
N LEU A 183 -7.93 -17.51 15.84
CA LEU A 183 -6.69 -17.62 15.08
C LEU A 183 -6.26 -16.24 14.55
N ILE A 184 -4.97 -16.01 14.54
CA ILE A 184 -4.37 -14.83 13.92
C ILE A 184 -3.44 -15.33 12.82
N PHE A 185 -3.77 -14.93 11.58
CA PHE A 185 -2.90 -15.17 10.44
C PHE A 185 -1.92 -14.01 10.34
N THR A 186 -0.63 -14.34 10.34
CA THR A 186 0.43 -13.34 10.15
C THR A 186 1.10 -13.55 8.80
N SER A 187 1.50 -12.47 8.18
CA SER A 187 2.27 -12.49 6.94
C SER A 187 3.34 -11.40 6.99
N ALA A 188 4.43 -11.63 6.28
CA ALA A 188 5.43 -10.61 6.01
C ALA A 188 5.66 -10.55 4.50
N THR A 189 5.83 -9.35 3.96
CA THR A 189 6.12 -9.15 2.55
C THR A 189 7.62 -8.97 2.39
N GLU A 190 8.24 -9.83 1.60
CA GLU A 190 9.63 -9.68 1.16
C GLU A 190 9.65 -9.03 -0.22
N LEU A 191 10.36 -7.93 -0.35
CA LEU A 191 10.54 -7.22 -1.61
C LEU A 191 11.96 -7.46 -2.11
N GLU A 192 12.09 -8.29 -3.13
CA GLU A 192 13.37 -8.57 -3.78
C GLU A 192 13.47 -7.80 -5.09
N PHE A 193 14.61 -7.18 -5.33
CA PHE A 193 14.83 -6.41 -6.55
C PHE A 193 16.29 -6.42 -7.00
N TRP A 194 16.47 -6.26 -8.29
CA TRP A 194 17.79 -6.14 -8.90
C TRP A 194 18.19 -4.68 -9.07
N VAL A 195 19.38 -4.32 -8.60
CA VAL A 195 19.95 -3.01 -8.82
C VAL A 195 20.89 -3.07 -10.01
N LYS A 196 20.64 -2.26 -11.04
CA LYS A 196 21.54 -2.08 -12.17
C LYS A 196 22.28 -0.77 -12.04
N SER A 197 23.60 -0.81 -12.14
CA SER A 197 24.39 0.41 -12.31
C SER A 197 24.11 0.99 -13.70
N PRO A 198 23.90 2.31 -13.84
CA PRO A 198 23.76 2.95 -15.14
C PRO A 198 25.10 3.02 -15.91
N ARG A 199 26.18 2.56 -15.32
CA ARG A 199 27.53 2.55 -15.88
C ARG A 199 28.11 1.15 -15.77
N GLU A 200 28.62 0.64 -16.87
CA GLU A 200 29.37 -0.61 -16.91
C GLU A 200 30.71 -0.51 -16.13
N ASP A 201 31.23 0.71 -15.99
CA ASP A 201 32.48 1.06 -15.32
C ASP A 201 32.28 1.59 -13.88
N ALA A 202 31.15 1.26 -13.23
CA ALA A 202 30.91 1.69 -11.85
C ALA A 202 32.05 1.21 -10.93
N PRO A 203 32.57 2.07 -10.04
CA PRO A 203 33.62 1.66 -9.11
C PRO A 203 33.17 0.43 -8.31
N ILE A 204 34.09 -0.52 -8.15
CA ILE A 204 33.85 -1.76 -7.39
C ILE A 204 33.34 -1.46 -5.97
N GLU A 205 33.82 -0.36 -5.37
CA GLU A 205 33.40 0.11 -4.05
C GLU A 205 31.90 0.52 -3.98
N ALA A 206 31.28 0.79 -5.14
CA ALA A 206 29.87 1.13 -5.22
C ALA A 206 28.95 -0.10 -5.34
N LEU A 207 29.53 -1.28 -5.53
CA LEU A 207 28.79 -2.53 -5.60
C LEU A 207 28.65 -3.14 -4.22
N SER A 208 27.53 -3.88 -4.00
CA SER A 208 27.42 -4.73 -2.81
C SER A 208 28.40 -5.90 -2.92
N SER A 209 28.86 -6.43 -1.78
CA SER A 209 29.75 -7.59 -1.78
C SER A 209 29.08 -8.85 -2.35
N SER A 210 27.77 -8.98 -2.26
CA SER A 210 26.99 -10.06 -2.87
C SER A 210 27.02 -10.03 -4.39
N GLN A 211 27.13 -8.87 -5.01
CA GLN A 211 27.26 -8.73 -6.47
C GLN A 211 28.62 -9.17 -6.99
N MET A 212 29.63 -9.12 -6.14
CA MET A 212 31.02 -9.45 -6.50
C MET A 212 31.43 -10.88 -6.21
N MET A 213 30.88 -11.48 -5.17
CA MET A 213 31.42 -12.69 -4.57
C MET A 213 30.38 -13.78 -4.37
N GLN A 214 29.38 -13.94 -5.15
CA GLN A 214 28.38 -14.98 -4.86
C GLN A 214 28.25 -15.24 -3.35
N GLU A 215 27.18 -14.98 -2.69
CA GLU A 215 26.74 -15.77 -1.60
C GLU A 215 26.89 -15.39 -0.20
N GLN A 216 27.07 -14.17 0.14
CA GLN A 216 26.82 -13.84 1.54
C GLN A 216 25.52 -13.09 1.69
N TYR A 217 24.47 -13.80 1.99
CA TYR A 217 23.11 -13.29 2.18
C TYR A 217 23.07 -12.04 3.10
N TRP A 218 23.89 -12.04 4.17
CA TRP A 218 24.04 -10.92 5.10
C TRP A 218 25.27 -10.05 4.83
N ALA A 219 25.76 -10.06 3.61
CA ALA A 219 26.93 -9.26 3.27
C ALA A 219 26.59 -7.76 3.34
N ARG A 220 27.49 -7.01 3.97
CA ARG A 220 27.35 -5.57 4.14
C ARG A 220 27.29 -4.84 2.78
N CYS A 221 26.16 -4.20 2.50
CA CYS A 221 26.03 -3.27 1.38
C CYS A 221 26.95 -2.05 1.55
N ARG A 222 27.45 -1.52 0.44
CA ARG A 222 28.39 -0.38 0.42
C ARG A 222 27.97 0.65 -0.63
N GLY A 223 28.51 1.86 -0.51
CA GLY A 223 28.34 2.93 -1.49
C GLY A 223 26.85 3.25 -1.76
N ASN A 224 26.53 3.49 -3.01
CA ASN A 224 25.20 3.91 -3.42
C ASN A 224 24.11 2.84 -3.19
N VAL A 225 24.48 1.55 -3.24
CA VAL A 225 23.51 0.45 -2.95
C VAL A 225 23.08 0.51 -1.49
N ARG A 226 24.02 0.71 -0.57
CA ARG A 226 23.71 0.90 0.84
C ARG A 226 22.80 2.11 1.05
N THR A 227 23.13 3.25 0.42
CA THR A 227 22.31 4.46 0.54
C THR A 227 20.89 4.23 0.04
N ALA A 228 20.72 3.57 -1.11
CA ALA A 228 19.40 3.26 -1.65
C ALA A 228 18.59 2.35 -0.71
N LEU A 229 19.23 1.33 -0.14
CA LEU A 229 18.60 0.43 0.82
C LEU A 229 18.13 1.18 2.08
N GLU A 230 19.03 1.97 2.70
CA GLU A 230 18.72 2.74 3.91
C GLU A 230 17.57 3.74 3.64
N GLN A 231 17.59 4.43 2.50
CA GLN A 231 16.51 5.35 2.11
C GLN A 231 15.19 4.63 1.86
N THR A 232 15.23 3.44 1.25
CA THR A 232 14.02 2.65 1.02
C THR A 232 13.39 2.24 2.34
N VAL A 233 14.17 1.72 3.28
CA VAL A 233 13.66 1.32 4.61
C VAL A 233 13.11 2.55 5.37
N GLU A 234 13.80 3.68 5.34
CA GLU A 234 13.32 4.92 5.96
C GLU A 234 11.99 5.40 5.35
N MET A 235 11.86 5.34 4.02
CA MET A 235 10.61 5.71 3.36
C MET A 235 9.45 4.76 3.69
N LEU A 236 9.70 3.46 3.74
CA LEU A 236 8.68 2.49 4.14
C LEU A 236 8.16 2.78 5.54
N ASP A 237 9.06 3.13 6.48
CA ASP A 237 8.69 3.53 7.83
C ASP A 237 7.84 4.81 7.85
N MET A 238 8.23 5.84 7.06
CA MET A 238 7.45 7.08 6.92
C MET A 238 6.04 6.85 6.39
N TYR A 239 5.85 5.83 5.53
CA TYR A 239 4.54 5.40 5.04
C TYR A 239 3.79 4.50 6.02
N GLY A 240 4.35 4.23 7.21
CA GLY A 240 3.72 3.39 8.22
C GLY A 240 3.62 1.91 7.86
N LEU A 241 4.56 1.41 7.06
CA LEU A 241 4.61 0.02 6.61
C LEU A 241 5.43 -0.89 7.53
N GLU A 242 5.96 -0.35 8.61
CA GLU A 242 6.67 -1.08 9.69
C GLU A 242 7.73 -2.07 9.16
N PRO A 243 8.74 -1.60 8.39
CA PRO A 243 9.77 -2.48 7.86
C PRO A 243 10.58 -3.12 8.99
N GLU A 244 10.72 -4.45 8.96
CA GLU A 244 11.53 -5.15 9.98
C GLU A 244 13.01 -5.01 9.71
N MET A 245 13.45 -5.17 8.46
CA MET A 245 14.86 -5.07 8.06
C MET A 245 15.02 -4.89 6.56
N GLY A 246 16.24 -4.48 6.17
CA GLY A 246 16.70 -4.49 4.80
C GLY A 246 18.14 -4.99 4.71
N HIS A 247 18.44 -5.83 3.75
CA HIS A 247 19.79 -6.37 3.55
C HIS A 247 20.11 -6.64 2.07
#